data_16175196756a8d3cfdbb7e8d165fef54
#
_entry.id   16175196756a8d3cfdbb7e8d165fef54
#
_cell.length_a   1.000
_cell.length_b   1.000
_cell.length_c   1.000
_cell.angle_alpha   90.00
_cell.angle_beta   90.00
_cell.angle_gamma   90.00
#
_symmetry.space_group_name_H-M   'P 1'
#
loop_
_entity.id
_entity.type
_entity.pdbx_description
1 polymer ?
#
loop_
_entity_poly.entity_id
_entity_poly.type
_entity_poly.pdbx_seq_one_letter_code
_entity_poly.pdbx_strand_id
1 'polypeptide(L)'
;MKVKSQKDYTIAVIGSHSALDVCRGAKDEGFKTLVVAEKGRDKTYAKYFKSRGPSTSSGRASLGCVDEVLYVDKFKDILSAKIQNELKRKNCIFIPHRSFEVYVNDYDAIENKFNVPVFGNKKLLRLEERIENPNQYDLLKWANIKFPKRFKNPKDIDRLVLVKAQQVKVSFERGFFFASSPTEFEKEGKKRIASGLISKQGLRDAVIEEFVVGTGVNFNFFYSPLAKRLELVGTDTRRQTNLDGFLRLPAPLQIEATRYLEVTFKEMGHTAVTLPESLIEEAMEIGERFVNAAQQKLSPGVIGPFALQSLIKPVFPKLEIIVYDVAPRFPGSPGIAATPYSGYLYGKSLSMGRRVAIEIKEAIKQNKLKQITT
;
A
#
# COMPACT_ATOMS: atom_id res chain seq x y z
N MET A 1 -26.65 -26.15 -11.75
CA MET A 1 -26.16 -24.76 -11.70
C MET A 1 -25.02 -24.59 -12.72
N LYS A 2 -25.07 -23.57 -13.57
CA LYS A 2 -23.97 -23.28 -14.53
C LYS A 2 -22.73 -22.90 -13.75
N VAL A 3 -21.61 -23.59 -13.95
CA VAL A 3 -20.35 -23.26 -13.32
C VAL A 3 -19.91 -21.88 -13.80
N LYS A 4 -19.80 -20.91 -12.92
CA LYS A 4 -19.32 -19.55 -13.26
C LYS A 4 -17.83 -19.62 -13.63
N SER A 5 -17.45 -18.83 -14.62
CA SER A 5 -16.06 -18.67 -15.09
C SER A 5 -15.55 -17.27 -14.78
N GLN A 6 -14.25 -17.02 -14.94
CA GLN A 6 -13.69 -15.67 -14.79
C GLN A 6 -14.36 -14.64 -15.71
N LYS A 7 -14.90 -15.04 -16.86
CA LYS A 7 -15.59 -14.13 -17.79
C LYS A 7 -16.91 -13.56 -17.24
N ASP A 8 -17.46 -14.20 -16.21
CA ASP A 8 -18.70 -13.78 -15.56
C ASP A 8 -18.45 -12.72 -14.48
N TYR A 9 -17.19 -12.43 -14.18
CA TYR A 9 -16.77 -11.46 -13.17
C TYR A 9 -16.01 -10.29 -13.79
N THR A 10 -16.11 -9.14 -13.11
CA THR A 10 -15.38 -7.94 -13.46
C THR A 10 -14.48 -7.55 -12.29
N ILE A 11 -13.21 -7.28 -12.55
CA ILE A 11 -12.30 -6.73 -11.51
C ILE A 11 -12.48 -5.22 -11.50
N ALA A 12 -12.88 -4.70 -10.33
CA ALA A 12 -13.12 -3.27 -10.15
C ALA A 12 -12.08 -2.64 -9.22
N VAL A 13 -11.70 -1.40 -9.51
CA VAL A 13 -10.71 -0.64 -8.72
C VAL A 13 -11.00 0.86 -8.81
N ILE A 14 -10.61 1.64 -7.80
CA ILE A 14 -10.61 3.12 -7.90
C ILE A 14 -9.48 3.58 -8.83
N GLY A 15 -9.77 4.55 -9.69
CA GLY A 15 -8.84 5.15 -10.65
C GLY A 15 -7.78 6.03 -10.00
N SER A 16 -6.81 5.43 -9.36
CA SER A 16 -5.66 6.07 -8.72
C SER A 16 -4.59 5.03 -8.41
N HIS A 17 -3.43 5.47 -7.90
CA HIS A 17 -2.39 4.60 -7.35
C HIS A 17 -2.01 3.44 -8.30
N SER A 18 -2.34 2.19 -7.97
CA SER A 18 -1.97 0.98 -8.71
C SER A 18 -3.08 0.43 -9.61
N ALA A 19 -4.07 1.23 -9.96
CA ALA A 19 -5.24 0.77 -10.74
C ALA A 19 -4.85 0.13 -12.08
N LEU A 20 -3.83 0.63 -12.76
CA LEU A 20 -3.38 0.07 -14.04
C LEU A 20 -2.75 -1.31 -13.88
N ASP A 21 -2.00 -1.56 -12.79
CA ASP A 21 -1.44 -2.88 -12.49
C ASP A 21 -2.55 -3.89 -12.21
N VAL A 22 -3.56 -3.51 -11.41
CA VAL A 22 -4.75 -4.34 -11.18
C VAL A 22 -5.45 -4.67 -12.49
N CYS A 23 -5.72 -3.66 -13.33
CA CYS A 23 -6.40 -3.85 -14.62
C CYS A 23 -5.57 -4.71 -15.58
N ARG A 24 -4.25 -4.47 -15.68
CA ARG A 24 -3.40 -5.26 -16.57
C ARG A 24 -3.35 -6.72 -16.14
N GLY A 25 -3.12 -6.97 -14.87
CA GLY A 25 -3.10 -8.32 -14.32
C GLY A 25 -4.43 -9.06 -14.51
N ALA A 26 -5.56 -8.37 -14.30
CA ALA A 26 -6.89 -8.93 -14.54
C ALA A 26 -7.12 -9.29 -16.00
N LYS A 27 -6.72 -8.42 -16.94
CA LYS A 27 -6.81 -8.70 -18.39
C LYS A 27 -5.96 -9.89 -18.81
N ASP A 28 -4.76 -10.02 -18.28
CA ASP A 28 -3.85 -11.12 -18.58
C ASP A 28 -4.42 -12.48 -18.14
N GLU A 29 -5.29 -12.48 -17.13
CA GLU A 29 -5.99 -13.68 -16.64
C GLU A 29 -7.42 -13.84 -17.21
N GLY A 30 -7.84 -12.99 -18.14
CA GLY A 30 -9.08 -13.10 -18.89
C GLY A 30 -10.31 -12.51 -18.21
N PHE A 31 -10.13 -11.64 -17.22
CA PHE A 31 -11.22 -10.89 -16.59
C PHE A 31 -11.60 -9.64 -17.39
N LYS A 32 -12.83 -9.19 -17.20
CA LYS A 32 -13.24 -7.82 -17.52
C LYS A 32 -12.71 -6.87 -16.43
N THR A 33 -12.50 -5.61 -16.79
CA THR A 33 -11.97 -4.60 -15.88
C THR A 33 -12.82 -3.34 -15.86
N LEU A 34 -13.02 -2.77 -14.66
CA LEU A 34 -13.77 -1.56 -14.44
C LEU A 34 -13.00 -0.63 -13.51
N VAL A 35 -12.82 0.62 -13.91
CA VAL A 35 -12.22 1.66 -13.08
C VAL A 35 -13.30 2.64 -12.65
N VAL A 36 -13.44 2.86 -11.33
CA VAL A 36 -14.26 3.95 -10.80
C VAL A 36 -13.39 5.21 -10.80
N ALA A 37 -13.72 6.19 -11.62
CA ALA A 37 -12.93 7.40 -11.82
C ALA A 37 -13.71 8.66 -11.46
N GLU A 38 -13.06 9.59 -10.75
CA GLU A 38 -13.58 10.93 -10.52
C GLU A 38 -13.52 11.72 -11.82
N LYS A 39 -14.59 12.44 -12.15
CA LYS A 39 -14.67 13.31 -13.34
C LYS A 39 -13.48 14.28 -13.36
N GLY A 40 -12.84 14.39 -14.52
CA GLY A 40 -11.65 15.21 -14.71
C GLY A 40 -10.32 14.52 -14.36
N ARG A 41 -10.34 13.35 -13.69
CA ARG A 41 -9.17 12.52 -13.38
C ARG A 41 -9.15 11.18 -14.12
N ASP A 42 -9.91 11.08 -15.18
CA ASP A 42 -10.24 9.85 -15.89
C ASP A 42 -9.41 9.57 -17.15
N LYS A 43 -8.70 10.58 -17.70
CA LYS A 43 -8.00 10.47 -19.00
C LYS A 43 -7.04 9.28 -19.10
N THR A 44 -6.35 8.95 -18.00
CA THR A 44 -5.47 7.78 -17.92
C THR A 44 -6.24 6.51 -18.29
N TYR A 45 -7.43 6.33 -17.76
CA TYR A 45 -8.24 5.11 -17.88
C TYR A 45 -9.14 5.12 -19.09
N ALA A 46 -9.82 6.26 -19.34
CA ALA A 46 -10.81 6.40 -20.39
C ALA A 46 -10.19 6.62 -21.78
N LYS A 47 -8.94 7.12 -21.86
CA LYS A 47 -8.28 7.47 -23.11
C LYS A 47 -7.01 6.65 -23.36
N TYR A 48 -6.01 6.77 -22.46
CA TYR A 48 -4.67 6.26 -22.75
C TYR A 48 -4.55 4.75 -22.59
N PHE A 49 -5.17 4.17 -21.55
CA PHE A 49 -5.14 2.73 -21.28
C PHE A 49 -6.49 2.05 -21.48
N LYS A 50 -7.44 2.71 -22.16
CA LYS A 50 -8.71 2.12 -22.56
C LYS A 50 -8.46 0.92 -23.47
N SER A 51 -9.10 -0.20 -23.15
CA SER A 51 -9.05 -1.42 -23.96
C SER A 51 -9.67 -1.13 -25.33
N ARG A 52 -8.91 -1.45 -26.36
CA ARG A 52 -9.39 -1.41 -27.75
C ARG A 52 -9.49 -2.85 -28.22
N GLY A 53 -10.61 -3.21 -28.81
CA GLY A 53 -10.83 -4.55 -29.37
C GLY A 53 -9.72 -4.96 -30.33
N PRO A 54 -9.61 -6.26 -30.66
CA PRO A 54 -8.64 -6.72 -31.64
C PRO A 54 -8.88 -5.96 -32.95
N SER A 55 -7.82 -5.37 -33.49
CA SER A 55 -7.88 -4.85 -34.86
C SER A 55 -8.06 -6.03 -35.78
N THR A 56 -9.20 -6.07 -36.46
CA THR A 56 -9.57 -7.13 -37.41
C THR A 56 -8.58 -7.28 -38.59
N SER A 57 -7.70 -6.31 -38.78
CA SER A 57 -6.72 -6.28 -39.86
C SER A 57 -5.30 -6.74 -39.49
N SER A 58 -4.93 -6.93 -38.21
CA SER A 58 -3.54 -7.17 -37.84
C SER A 58 -3.29 -8.35 -36.90
N GLY A 59 -4.28 -9.11 -36.45
CA GLY A 59 -4.12 -10.23 -35.53
C GLY A 59 -3.46 -9.85 -34.19
N ARG A 60 -3.35 -8.54 -33.88
CA ARG A 60 -2.68 -8.05 -32.67
C ARG A 60 -3.60 -8.20 -31.45
N ALA A 61 -3.02 -8.62 -30.34
CA ALA A 61 -3.68 -8.64 -29.05
C ALA A 61 -4.33 -7.28 -28.73
N SER A 62 -5.47 -7.31 -28.02
CA SER A 62 -6.17 -6.12 -27.54
C SER A 62 -5.19 -5.18 -26.79
N LEU A 63 -5.06 -3.95 -27.28
CA LEU A 63 -4.30 -2.90 -26.61
C LEU A 63 -5.09 -2.33 -25.43
N GLY A 64 -4.38 -1.88 -24.40
CA GLY A 64 -4.98 -1.32 -23.18
C GLY A 64 -5.45 -2.39 -22.20
N CYS A 65 -5.87 -1.94 -21.01
CA CYS A 65 -6.28 -2.86 -19.94
C CYS A 65 -7.54 -2.43 -19.20
N VAL A 66 -8.16 -1.31 -19.55
CA VAL A 66 -9.40 -0.80 -18.93
C VAL A 66 -10.56 -1.00 -19.88
N ASP A 67 -11.50 -1.91 -19.55
CA ASP A 67 -12.66 -2.16 -20.40
C ASP A 67 -13.76 -1.13 -20.18
N GLU A 68 -13.93 -0.66 -18.94
CA GLU A 68 -15.01 0.26 -18.58
C GLU A 68 -14.54 1.28 -17.55
N VAL A 69 -15.09 2.48 -17.62
CA VAL A 69 -14.94 3.53 -16.61
C VAL A 69 -16.31 3.91 -16.07
N LEU A 70 -16.48 3.79 -14.75
CA LEU A 70 -17.66 4.24 -14.02
C LEU A 70 -17.34 5.58 -13.37
N TYR A 71 -18.06 6.62 -13.80
CA TYR A 71 -17.80 7.99 -13.34
C TYR A 71 -18.51 8.32 -12.04
N VAL A 72 -17.78 8.98 -11.16
CA VAL A 72 -18.27 9.57 -9.91
C VAL A 72 -17.89 11.05 -9.85
N ASP A 73 -18.63 11.86 -9.09
CA ASP A 73 -18.25 13.25 -8.86
C ASP A 73 -17.11 13.36 -7.84
N LYS A 74 -17.19 12.53 -6.78
CA LYS A 74 -16.13 12.33 -5.79
C LYS A 74 -15.92 10.84 -5.55
N PHE A 75 -14.68 10.42 -5.29
CA PHE A 75 -14.41 9.01 -5.04
C PHE A 75 -15.21 8.40 -3.89
N LYS A 76 -15.54 9.18 -2.85
CA LYS A 76 -16.41 8.74 -1.75
C LYS A 76 -17.82 8.33 -2.18
N ASP A 77 -18.27 8.77 -3.36
CA ASP A 77 -19.59 8.40 -3.90
C ASP A 77 -19.68 6.91 -4.26
N ILE A 78 -18.55 6.18 -4.22
CA ILE A 78 -18.50 4.73 -4.36
C ILE A 78 -19.35 4.03 -3.27
N LEU A 79 -19.57 4.67 -2.13
CA LEU A 79 -20.45 4.18 -1.06
C LEU A 79 -21.93 4.35 -1.35
N SER A 80 -22.32 5.15 -2.37
CA SER A 80 -23.72 5.35 -2.71
C SER A 80 -24.37 4.07 -3.22
N ALA A 81 -25.66 3.88 -2.90
CA ALA A 81 -26.41 2.72 -3.37
C ALA A 81 -26.40 2.60 -4.92
N LYS A 82 -26.44 3.74 -5.62
CA LYS A 82 -26.40 3.78 -7.08
C LYS A 82 -25.14 3.14 -7.63
N ILE A 83 -23.97 3.55 -7.14
CA ILE A 83 -22.66 3.03 -7.60
C ILE A 83 -22.47 1.58 -7.20
N GLN A 84 -22.80 1.23 -5.95
CA GLN A 84 -22.68 -0.15 -5.49
C GLN A 84 -23.61 -1.11 -6.26
N ASN A 85 -24.83 -0.71 -6.58
CA ASN A 85 -25.75 -1.53 -7.37
C ASN A 85 -25.22 -1.75 -8.78
N GLU A 86 -24.59 -0.72 -9.39
CA GLU A 86 -23.96 -0.87 -10.70
C GLU A 86 -22.77 -1.85 -10.64
N LEU A 87 -21.92 -1.76 -9.63
CA LEU A 87 -20.82 -2.70 -9.42
C LEU A 87 -21.33 -4.13 -9.20
N LYS A 88 -22.38 -4.31 -8.40
CA LYS A 88 -23.00 -5.63 -8.18
C LYS A 88 -23.62 -6.20 -9.44
N ARG A 89 -24.34 -5.38 -10.22
CA ARG A 89 -24.96 -5.79 -11.49
C ARG A 89 -23.92 -6.34 -12.48
N LYS A 90 -22.69 -5.83 -12.41
CA LYS A 90 -21.56 -6.26 -13.24
C LYS A 90 -20.75 -7.41 -12.60
N ASN A 91 -21.24 -8.02 -11.51
CA ASN A 91 -20.51 -9.04 -10.74
C ASN A 91 -19.08 -8.60 -10.40
N CYS A 92 -18.90 -7.37 -9.92
CA CYS A 92 -17.60 -6.84 -9.60
C CYS A 92 -17.00 -7.51 -8.34
N ILE A 93 -15.70 -7.80 -8.40
CA ILE A 93 -14.84 -8.03 -7.25
C ILE A 93 -13.93 -6.81 -7.15
N PHE A 94 -14.03 -6.09 -6.04
CA PHE A 94 -13.32 -4.83 -5.84
C PHE A 94 -11.95 -5.07 -5.21
N ILE A 95 -10.90 -4.46 -5.78
CA ILE A 95 -9.53 -4.55 -5.26
C ILE A 95 -9.21 -3.25 -4.51
N PRO A 96 -9.07 -3.28 -3.17
CA PRO A 96 -8.75 -2.11 -2.38
C PRO A 96 -7.26 -1.79 -2.48
N HIS A 97 -6.93 -0.52 -2.58
CA HIS A 97 -5.59 0.04 -2.43
C HIS A 97 -5.67 1.36 -1.65
N ARG A 98 -4.54 1.96 -1.28
CA ARG A 98 -4.48 3.14 -0.40
C ARG A 98 -5.47 4.26 -0.74
N SER A 99 -5.68 4.54 -2.02
CA SER A 99 -6.59 5.61 -2.43
C SER A 99 -8.06 5.33 -2.08
N PHE A 100 -8.48 4.06 -1.96
CA PHE A 100 -9.83 3.74 -1.49
C PHE A 100 -10.03 4.20 -0.05
N GLU A 101 -9.08 3.92 0.83
CA GLU A 101 -9.10 4.33 2.23
C GLU A 101 -9.07 5.85 2.38
N VAL A 102 -8.09 6.48 1.71
CA VAL A 102 -7.86 7.93 1.78
C VAL A 102 -9.05 8.74 1.25
N TYR A 103 -9.64 8.33 0.13
CA TYR A 103 -10.71 9.11 -0.49
C TYR A 103 -12.08 8.85 0.14
N VAL A 104 -12.33 7.66 0.66
CA VAL A 104 -13.55 7.37 1.43
C VAL A 104 -13.43 7.97 2.82
N ASN A 105 -12.28 7.82 3.48
CA ASN A 105 -11.93 8.34 4.80
C ASN A 105 -12.99 8.03 5.89
N ASP A 106 -13.57 6.83 5.81
CA ASP A 106 -14.59 6.32 6.74
C ASP A 106 -14.49 4.79 6.78
N TYR A 107 -13.71 4.27 7.73
CA TYR A 107 -13.48 2.82 7.86
C TYR A 107 -14.75 2.07 8.26
N ASP A 108 -15.62 2.67 9.07
CA ASP A 108 -16.90 2.06 9.45
C ASP A 108 -17.83 1.91 8.25
N ALA A 109 -17.83 2.89 7.36
CA ALA A 109 -18.58 2.79 6.11
C ALA A 109 -17.97 1.76 5.16
N ILE A 110 -16.63 1.68 5.05
CA ILE A 110 -15.95 0.66 4.26
C ILE A 110 -16.31 -0.75 4.76
N GLU A 111 -16.28 -0.96 6.07
CA GLU A 111 -16.54 -2.28 6.66
C GLU A 111 -18.00 -2.68 6.61
N ASN A 112 -18.92 -1.74 6.92
CA ASN A 112 -20.32 -2.05 7.19
C ASN A 112 -21.30 -1.62 6.10
N LYS A 113 -20.93 -0.64 5.24
CA LYS A 113 -21.82 -0.09 4.20
C LYS A 113 -21.37 -0.41 2.78
N PHE A 114 -20.10 -0.76 2.58
CA PHE A 114 -19.62 -1.16 1.27
C PHE A 114 -19.88 -2.65 1.03
N ASN A 115 -20.97 -2.94 0.32
CA ASN A 115 -21.52 -4.28 0.11
C ASN A 115 -21.17 -4.89 -1.26
N VAL A 116 -20.15 -4.40 -1.94
CA VAL A 116 -19.53 -5.05 -3.10
C VAL A 116 -18.47 -6.02 -2.58
N PRO A 117 -18.36 -7.25 -3.11
CA PRO A 117 -17.28 -8.16 -2.69
C PRO A 117 -15.90 -7.53 -2.80
N VAL A 118 -15.18 -7.42 -1.70
CA VAL A 118 -13.82 -6.87 -1.62
C VAL A 118 -12.83 -8.02 -1.54
N PHE A 119 -11.88 -8.08 -2.47
CA PHE A 119 -10.77 -9.01 -2.37
C PHE A 119 -9.86 -8.62 -1.21
N GLY A 120 -9.64 -9.53 -0.29
CA GLY A 120 -8.90 -9.24 0.93
C GLY A 120 -9.79 -9.14 2.17
N ASN A 121 -9.21 -8.74 3.28
CA ASN A 121 -9.89 -8.49 4.53
C ASN A 121 -10.04 -6.98 4.77
N LYS A 122 -11.23 -6.42 4.53
CA LYS A 122 -11.47 -4.99 4.67
C LYS A 122 -11.31 -4.46 6.11
N LYS A 123 -11.38 -5.32 7.13
CA LYS A 123 -11.10 -4.95 8.53
C LYS A 123 -9.61 -4.66 8.78
N LEU A 124 -8.70 -5.19 7.94
CA LEU A 124 -7.28 -4.88 8.05
C LEU A 124 -6.95 -3.47 7.57
N LEU A 125 -7.79 -2.85 6.74
CA LEU A 125 -7.50 -1.54 6.14
C LEU A 125 -7.28 -0.46 7.21
N ARG A 126 -8.11 -0.44 8.26
CA ARG A 126 -7.96 0.55 9.35
C ARG A 126 -6.66 0.41 10.15
N LEU A 127 -6.05 -0.79 10.17
CA LEU A 127 -4.81 -1.00 10.92
C LEU A 127 -3.62 -0.19 10.40
N GLU A 128 -3.67 0.28 9.16
CA GLU A 128 -2.65 1.17 8.62
C GLU A 128 -2.63 2.52 9.34
N GLU A 129 -3.76 2.93 9.91
CA GLU A 129 -3.87 4.19 10.65
C GLU A 129 -3.32 4.05 12.08
N ARG A 130 -2.34 4.89 12.42
CA ARG A 130 -1.62 4.85 13.69
C ARG A 130 -2.44 5.28 14.91
N ILE A 131 -3.59 5.93 14.66
CA ILE A 131 -4.53 6.40 15.69
C ILE A 131 -5.63 5.38 16.01
N GLU A 132 -5.80 4.36 15.17
CA GLU A 132 -6.77 3.28 15.40
C GLU A 132 -6.31 2.33 16.51
N ASN A 133 -7.26 1.59 17.07
CA ASN A 133 -7.01 0.59 18.10
C ASN A 133 -7.83 -0.69 17.80
N PRO A 134 -7.20 -1.81 17.46
CA PRO A 134 -5.76 -1.98 17.26
C PRO A 134 -5.23 -1.30 15.98
N ASN A 135 -3.92 -1.11 15.89
CA ASN A 135 -3.23 -0.54 14.73
C ASN A 135 -2.02 -1.40 14.31
N GLN A 136 -1.29 -0.93 13.29
CA GLN A 136 -0.15 -1.66 12.74
C GLN A 136 0.93 -2.02 13.79
N TYR A 137 1.16 -1.19 14.81
CA TYR A 137 2.15 -1.47 15.84
C TYR A 137 1.71 -2.61 16.79
N ASP A 138 0.40 -2.73 17.02
CA ASP A 138 -0.13 -3.84 17.81
C ASP A 138 0.06 -5.14 17.05
N LEU A 139 -0.19 -5.14 15.74
CA LEU A 139 0.03 -6.30 14.89
C LEU A 139 1.51 -6.69 14.82
N LEU A 140 2.43 -5.71 14.69
CA LEU A 140 3.87 -5.96 14.71
C LEU A 140 4.32 -6.56 16.07
N LYS A 141 3.77 -6.07 17.20
CA LYS A 141 4.01 -6.64 18.51
C LYS A 141 3.51 -8.09 18.64
N TRP A 142 2.27 -8.35 18.22
CA TRP A 142 1.70 -9.70 18.27
C TRP A 142 2.51 -10.68 17.43
N ALA A 143 3.07 -10.20 16.32
CA ALA A 143 3.92 -10.96 15.43
C ALA A 143 5.38 -11.09 15.91
N ASN A 144 5.75 -10.46 17.01
CA ASN A 144 7.14 -10.35 17.48
C ASN A 144 8.10 -9.84 16.39
N ILE A 145 7.67 -8.78 15.67
CA ILE A 145 8.44 -8.14 14.60
C ILE A 145 9.08 -6.87 15.16
N LYS A 146 10.35 -6.66 14.88
CA LYS A 146 11.08 -5.45 15.29
C LYS A 146 10.59 -4.24 14.54
N PHE A 147 10.37 -3.15 15.26
CA PHE A 147 10.00 -1.83 14.72
C PHE A 147 10.69 -0.73 15.54
N PRO A 148 10.78 0.51 15.03
CA PRO A 148 11.43 1.62 15.75
C PRO A 148 10.82 1.83 17.14
N LYS A 149 11.68 2.07 18.14
CA LYS A 149 11.21 2.35 19.52
C LYS A 149 10.26 3.54 19.51
N ARG A 150 9.08 3.38 20.13
CA ARG A 150 8.09 4.44 20.26
C ARG A 150 8.17 5.10 21.62
N PHE A 151 8.03 6.41 21.63
CA PHE A 151 8.00 7.22 22.86
C PHE A 151 6.56 7.70 23.08
N LYS A 152 5.96 7.30 24.20
CA LYS A 152 4.62 7.75 24.59
C LYS A 152 4.61 9.17 25.10
N ASN A 153 5.69 9.55 25.80
CA ASN A 153 5.83 10.88 26.40
C ASN A 153 7.07 11.56 25.78
N PRO A 154 6.93 12.79 25.25
CA PRO A 154 8.09 13.55 24.77
C PRO A 154 9.22 13.72 25.78
N LYS A 155 8.91 13.67 27.10
CA LYS A 155 9.91 13.76 28.17
C LYS A 155 10.87 12.58 28.19
N ASP A 156 10.49 11.45 27.59
CA ASP A 156 11.28 10.21 27.57
C ASP A 156 12.23 10.14 26.37
N ILE A 157 12.30 11.19 25.54
CA ILE A 157 13.19 11.23 24.36
C ILE A 157 14.64 11.23 24.83
N ASP A 158 15.33 10.12 24.56
CA ASP A 158 16.71 9.84 24.94
C ASP A 158 17.68 9.69 23.75
N ARG A 159 17.17 9.87 22.52
CA ARG A 159 17.89 9.69 21.26
C ARG A 159 17.24 10.46 20.14
N LEU A 160 17.88 10.43 18.95
CA LEU A 160 17.29 11.02 17.75
C LEU A 160 15.97 10.32 17.39
N VAL A 161 14.90 11.10 17.32
CA VAL A 161 13.56 10.65 16.97
C VAL A 161 13.02 11.37 15.73
N LEU A 162 12.14 10.69 15.01
CA LEU A 162 11.29 11.26 13.98
C LEU A 162 9.89 11.46 14.57
N VAL A 163 9.44 12.70 14.61
CA VAL A 163 8.08 13.06 15.03
C VAL A 163 7.17 13.14 13.82
N LYS A 164 6.07 12.40 13.84
CA LYS A 164 5.09 12.28 12.74
C LYS A 164 3.77 12.90 13.19
N ALA A 165 3.57 14.19 12.90
CA ALA A 165 2.34 14.91 13.22
C ALA A 165 1.43 15.03 12.00
N GLN A 166 0.10 15.11 12.20
CA GLN A 166 -0.85 15.36 11.13
C GLN A 166 -0.73 16.80 10.63
N GLN A 167 -0.69 17.00 9.31
CA GLN A 167 -0.69 18.34 8.70
C GLN A 167 -2.09 18.97 8.75
N VAL A 168 -2.13 20.30 8.92
CA VAL A 168 -3.40 21.06 8.97
C VAL A 168 -4.04 21.14 7.58
N LYS A 169 -3.25 21.46 6.55
CA LYS A 169 -3.77 21.69 5.17
C LYS A 169 -4.04 20.41 4.40
N VAL A 170 -3.29 19.36 4.69
CA VAL A 170 -3.35 18.08 3.97
C VAL A 170 -3.42 16.97 5.01
N SER A 171 -4.63 16.63 5.43
CA SER A 171 -4.88 15.75 6.57
C SER A 171 -4.33 14.32 6.43
N PHE A 172 -4.13 13.84 5.20
CA PHE A 172 -3.53 12.54 4.92
C PHE A 172 -2.00 12.56 4.83
N GLU A 173 -1.37 13.75 4.81
CA GLU A 173 0.09 13.89 4.88
C GLU A 173 0.55 14.16 6.32
N ARG A 174 1.81 13.84 6.61
CA ARG A 174 2.44 14.06 7.90
C ARG A 174 3.45 15.20 7.83
N GLY A 175 3.40 16.09 8.82
CA GLY A 175 4.48 17.01 9.11
C GLY A 175 5.55 16.28 9.90
N PHE A 176 6.74 16.12 9.31
CA PHE A 176 7.86 15.43 9.95
C PHE A 176 8.84 16.43 10.54
N PHE A 177 9.41 16.11 11.70
CA PHE A 177 10.57 16.80 12.22
C PHE A 177 11.40 15.91 13.14
N PHE A 178 12.65 16.28 13.31
CA PHE A 178 13.59 15.59 14.17
C PHE A 178 13.70 16.28 15.54
N ALA A 179 13.95 15.48 16.56
CA ALA A 179 14.33 15.93 17.90
C ALA A 179 15.22 14.89 18.54
N SER A 180 16.19 15.30 19.37
CA SER A 180 17.07 14.40 20.13
C SER A 180 16.85 14.53 21.64
N SER A 181 15.99 15.46 22.04
CA SER A 181 15.67 15.76 23.45
C SER A 181 14.27 16.36 23.58
N PRO A 182 13.71 16.35 24.81
CA PRO A 182 12.43 17.01 25.09
C PRO A 182 12.42 18.51 24.69
N THR A 183 13.52 19.20 24.96
CA THR A 183 13.66 20.63 24.64
C THR A 183 13.61 20.88 23.15
N GLU A 184 14.29 20.07 22.34
CA GLU A 184 14.23 20.16 20.88
C GLU A 184 12.84 19.83 20.35
N PHE A 185 12.17 18.83 20.90
CA PHE A 185 10.79 18.49 20.54
C PHE A 185 9.86 19.69 20.71
N GLU A 186 9.93 20.38 21.86
CA GLU A 186 9.12 21.56 22.10
C GLU A 186 9.47 22.73 21.16
N LYS A 187 10.75 23.00 20.95
CA LYS A 187 11.23 24.06 20.06
C LYS A 187 10.76 23.86 18.64
N GLU A 188 11.02 22.68 18.09
CA GLU A 188 10.68 22.33 16.72
C GLU A 188 9.16 22.21 16.51
N GLY A 189 8.43 21.70 17.51
CA GLY A 189 6.98 21.65 17.51
C GLY A 189 6.34 23.06 17.47
N LYS A 190 6.82 23.97 18.33
CA LYS A 190 6.38 25.39 18.34
C LYS A 190 6.62 26.08 17.01
N LYS A 191 7.79 25.87 16.39
CA LYS A 191 8.11 26.42 15.07
C LYS A 191 7.12 25.98 13.99
N ARG A 192 6.74 24.69 13.98
CA ARG A 192 5.80 24.13 12.99
C ARG A 192 4.35 24.56 13.25
N ILE A 193 3.97 24.76 14.48
CA ILE A 193 2.67 25.35 14.84
C ILE A 193 2.62 26.80 14.35
N ALA A 194 3.66 27.58 14.60
CA ALA A 194 3.73 28.98 14.17
C ALA A 194 3.69 29.15 12.64
N SER A 195 4.28 28.20 11.90
CA SER A 195 4.19 28.17 10.42
C SER A 195 2.85 27.65 9.87
N GLY A 196 1.94 27.18 10.73
CA GLY A 196 0.65 26.62 10.32
C GLY A 196 0.75 25.24 9.67
N LEU A 197 1.89 24.56 9.76
CA LEU A 197 2.07 23.21 9.21
C LEU A 197 1.32 22.16 10.01
N ILE A 198 1.39 22.24 11.34
CA ILE A 198 0.68 21.34 12.27
C ILE A 198 -0.12 22.14 13.29
N SER A 199 -1.16 21.53 13.88
CA SER A 199 -1.92 22.11 14.97
C SER A 199 -1.32 21.76 16.34
N LYS A 200 -1.74 22.47 17.40
CA LYS A 200 -1.40 22.08 18.78
C LYS A 200 -1.90 20.65 19.10
N GLN A 201 -3.08 20.30 18.60
CA GLN A 201 -3.65 18.96 18.76
C GLN A 201 -2.83 17.95 17.96
N GLY A 202 -2.48 18.24 16.70
CA GLY A 202 -1.63 17.38 15.88
C GLY A 202 -0.26 17.10 16.48
N LEU A 203 0.30 18.05 17.26
CA LEU A 203 1.54 17.84 18.00
C LEU A 203 1.33 16.92 19.22
N ARG A 204 0.22 17.06 19.93
CA ARG A 204 -0.12 16.17 21.06
C ARG A 204 -0.35 14.72 20.63
N ASP A 205 -0.99 14.54 19.48
CA ASP A 205 -1.32 13.24 18.91
C ASP A 205 -0.20 12.67 18.02
N ALA A 206 0.94 13.38 17.96
CA ALA A 206 2.05 12.97 17.12
C ALA A 206 2.65 11.63 17.57
N VAL A 207 2.96 10.80 16.59
CA VAL A 207 3.74 9.58 16.82
C VAL A 207 5.22 9.96 16.88
N ILE A 208 5.86 9.60 18.00
CA ILE A 208 7.29 9.84 18.22
C ILE A 208 8.01 8.50 18.14
N GLU A 209 8.88 8.35 17.16
CA GLU A 209 9.62 7.11 16.90
C GLU A 209 11.12 7.36 16.83
N GLU A 210 11.90 6.39 17.31
CA GLU A 210 13.35 6.35 17.05
C GLU A 210 13.62 6.53 15.56
N PHE A 211 14.54 7.43 15.24
CA PHE A 211 15.01 7.56 13.87
C PHE A 211 16.09 6.51 13.59
N VAL A 212 15.69 5.46 12.89
CA VAL A 212 16.59 4.38 12.50
C VAL A 212 17.28 4.72 11.18
N VAL A 213 18.60 4.70 11.15
CA VAL A 213 19.38 4.84 9.93
C VAL A 213 19.61 3.47 9.31
N GLY A 214 19.16 3.30 8.08
CA GLY A 214 19.26 2.05 7.33
C GLY A 214 18.85 2.22 5.88
N THR A 215 19.01 1.16 5.09
CA THR A 215 18.56 1.13 3.70
C THR A 215 17.08 0.80 3.64
N GLY A 216 16.27 1.69 3.04
CA GLY A 216 14.84 1.46 2.88
C GLY A 216 14.53 0.38 1.86
N VAL A 217 13.78 -0.62 2.26
CA VAL A 217 13.28 -1.70 1.38
C VAL A 217 11.85 -2.05 1.77
N ASN A 218 10.99 -2.15 0.77
CA ASN A 218 9.64 -2.66 0.92
C ASN A 218 9.60 -4.12 0.46
N PHE A 219 9.14 -5.01 1.33
CA PHE A 219 8.85 -6.40 1.00
C PHE A 219 7.40 -6.51 0.61
N ASN A 220 7.13 -6.85 -0.66
CA ASN A 220 5.77 -6.98 -1.17
C ASN A 220 5.39 -8.46 -1.19
N PHE A 221 4.61 -8.85 -0.22
CA PHE A 221 4.16 -10.22 -0.01
C PHE A 221 2.76 -10.46 -0.60
N PHE A 222 2.47 -11.73 -0.81
CA PHE A 222 1.14 -12.24 -1.08
C PHE A 222 0.88 -13.47 -0.22
N TYR A 223 -0.22 -13.46 0.54
CA TYR A 223 -0.67 -14.68 1.22
C TYR A 223 -1.88 -15.28 0.51
N SER A 224 -1.75 -16.53 0.08
CA SER A 224 -2.83 -17.30 -0.53
C SER A 224 -3.54 -18.14 0.53
N PRO A 225 -4.78 -17.79 0.92
CA PRO A 225 -5.58 -18.65 1.80
C PRO A 225 -5.92 -20.00 1.15
N LEU A 226 -6.02 -20.03 -0.18
CA LEU A 226 -6.33 -21.26 -0.94
C LEU A 226 -5.18 -22.27 -0.89
N ALA A 227 -3.95 -21.79 -1.07
CA ALA A 227 -2.74 -22.60 -1.03
C ALA A 227 -2.12 -22.67 0.37
N LYS A 228 -2.59 -21.86 1.33
CA LYS A 228 -2.01 -21.67 2.67
C LYS A 228 -0.51 -21.34 2.62
N ARG A 229 -0.14 -20.44 1.71
CA ARG A 229 1.26 -20.14 1.39
C ARG A 229 1.51 -18.65 1.36
N LEU A 230 2.62 -18.24 1.98
CA LEU A 230 3.20 -16.92 1.82
C LEU A 230 4.13 -16.92 0.60
N GLU A 231 4.13 -15.82 -0.14
CA GLU A 231 4.96 -15.60 -1.32
C GLU A 231 5.58 -14.20 -1.26
N LEU A 232 6.86 -14.09 -1.53
CA LEU A 232 7.50 -12.81 -1.81
C LEU A 232 7.33 -12.53 -3.32
N VAL A 233 6.50 -11.55 -3.65
CA VAL A 233 6.23 -11.20 -5.06
C VAL A 233 7.32 -10.30 -5.62
N GLY A 234 7.86 -9.40 -4.79
CA GLY A 234 8.97 -8.55 -5.16
C GLY A 234 9.36 -7.56 -4.08
N THR A 235 10.43 -6.84 -4.34
CA THR A 235 10.97 -5.81 -3.45
C THR A 235 11.23 -4.52 -4.19
N ASP A 236 11.09 -3.40 -3.49
CA ASP A 236 11.32 -2.06 -4.04
C ASP A 236 11.82 -1.08 -2.98
N THR A 237 12.29 0.05 -3.43
CA THR A 237 12.56 1.23 -2.60
C THR A 237 11.77 2.42 -3.08
N ARG A 238 11.38 3.28 -2.14
CA ARG A 238 10.59 4.48 -2.42
C ARG A 238 11.45 5.60 -2.96
N ARG A 239 10.96 6.29 -4.01
CA ARG A 239 11.50 7.56 -4.53
C ARG A 239 10.70 8.71 -3.94
N GLN A 240 11.38 9.72 -3.43
CA GLN A 240 10.74 10.85 -2.75
C GLN A 240 11.12 12.18 -3.40
N THR A 241 10.14 13.09 -3.50
CA THR A 241 10.35 14.42 -4.09
C THR A 241 11.45 15.17 -3.39
N ASN A 242 12.10 15.99 -4.14
CA ASN A 242 13.32 16.74 -3.98
C ASN A 242 14.41 16.10 -3.10
N LEU A 243 14.06 15.25 -2.11
CA LEU A 243 15.04 14.49 -1.32
C LEU A 243 15.99 13.68 -2.24
N ASP A 244 15.47 12.98 -3.23
CA ASP A 244 16.31 12.20 -4.16
C ASP A 244 17.28 13.07 -4.96
N GLY A 245 16.86 14.26 -5.37
CA GLY A 245 17.72 15.24 -6.01
C GLY A 245 18.71 15.87 -5.03
N PHE A 246 18.23 16.20 -3.84
CA PHE A 246 19.02 16.81 -2.80
C PHE A 246 20.18 15.91 -2.33
N LEU A 247 19.93 14.61 -2.15
CA LEU A 247 20.96 13.65 -1.75
C LEU A 247 22.08 13.42 -2.79
N ARG A 248 21.89 13.90 -4.03
CA ARG A 248 22.91 13.85 -5.09
C ARG A 248 23.89 15.02 -5.03
N LEU A 249 23.60 16.04 -4.24
CA LEU A 249 24.50 17.17 -4.06
C LEU A 249 25.65 16.79 -3.10
N PRO A 250 26.86 17.33 -3.29
CA PRO A 250 27.90 17.30 -2.26
C PRO A 250 27.43 17.94 -0.95
N ALA A 251 27.87 17.43 0.19
CA ALA A 251 27.40 17.89 1.50
C ALA A 251 27.44 19.42 1.73
N PRO A 252 28.47 20.17 1.31
CA PRO A 252 28.45 21.63 1.46
C PRO A 252 27.28 22.29 0.71
N LEU A 253 26.95 21.81 -0.50
CA LEU A 253 25.84 22.34 -1.29
C LEU A 253 24.49 21.91 -0.72
N GLN A 254 24.39 20.74 -0.08
CA GLN A 254 23.18 20.35 0.67
C GLN A 254 22.89 21.36 1.79
N ILE A 255 23.91 21.69 2.59
CA ILE A 255 23.78 22.65 3.69
C ILE A 255 23.39 24.05 3.16
N GLU A 256 23.99 24.47 2.06
CA GLU A 256 23.64 25.74 1.42
C GLU A 256 22.21 25.75 0.90
N ALA A 257 21.82 24.70 0.17
CA ALA A 257 20.49 24.59 -0.42
C ALA A 257 19.36 24.58 0.62
N THR A 258 19.59 24.03 1.84
CA THR A 258 18.58 24.05 2.93
C THR A 258 18.22 25.47 3.42
N ARG A 259 18.99 26.49 3.07
CA ARG A 259 18.63 27.89 3.35
C ARG A 259 17.52 28.41 2.45
N TYR A 260 17.32 27.77 1.30
CA TYR A 260 16.39 28.19 0.24
C TYR A 260 15.30 27.16 -0.07
N LEU A 261 15.55 25.88 0.25
CA LEU A 261 14.68 24.77 -0.10
C LEU A 261 14.26 24.00 1.15
N GLU A 262 12.97 23.72 1.25
CA GLU A 262 12.47 22.72 2.19
C GLU A 262 12.55 21.32 1.57
N VAL A 263 13.20 20.40 2.30
CA VAL A 263 13.27 18.99 1.87
C VAL A 263 11.93 18.33 2.10
N THR A 264 11.37 17.74 1.05
CA THR A 264 10.08 17.05 1.08
C THR A 264 10.24 15.56 0.86
N PHE A 265 9.35 14.79 1.49
CA PHE A 265 9.36 13.31 1.51
C PHE A 265 8.14 12.72 0.78
N LYS A 266 7.54 13.50 -0.13
CA LYS A 266 6.38 13.05 -0.89
C LYS A 266 6.78 11.95 -1.86
N GLU A 267 6.06 10.84 -1.82
CA GLU A 267 6.27 9.71 -2.72
C GLU A 267 6.03 10.11 -4.18
N MET A 268 7.01 9.81 -5.02
CA MET A 268 6.98 10.06 -6.47
C MET A 268 7.08 8.78 -7.30
N GLY A 269 7.24 7.65 -6.66
CA GLY A 269 7.36 6.36 -7.33
C GLY A 269 8.25 5.39 -6.58
N HIS A 270 8.46 4.24 -7.19
CA HIS A 270 9.22 3.14 -6.63
C HIS A 270 10.26 2.65 -7.61
N THR A 271 11.39 2.19 -7.10
CA THR A 271 12.45 1.53 -7.88
C THR A 271 12.56 0.08 -7.40
N ALA A 272 12.46 -0.87 -8.32
CA ALA A 272 12.69 -2.29 -8.04
C ALA A 272 14.13 -2.49 -7.56
N VAL A 273 14.31 -3.26 -6.50
CA VAL A 273 15.63 -3.60 -5.94
C VAL A 273 15.70 -5.10 -5.65
N THR A 274 16.91 -5.65 -5.63
CA THR A 274 17.16 -7.01 -5.19
C THR A 274 17.95 -7.01 -3.90
N LEU A 275 17.86 -8.10 -3.15
CA LEU A 275 18.50 -8.27 -1.85
C LEU A 275 19.39 -9.53 -1.85
N PRO A 276 20.40 -9.61 -0.96
CA PRO A 276 21.10 -10.85 -0.70
C PRO A 276 20.14 -11.95 -0.25
N GLU A 277 20.33 -13.19 -0.71
CA GLU A 277 19.44 -14.32 -0.37
C GLU A 277 19.33 -14.56 1.13
N SER A 278 20.40 -14.30 1.89
CA SER A 278 20.39 -14.39 3.35
C SER A 278 19.35 -13.49 4.04
N LEU A 279 18.99 -12.36 3.42
CA LEU A 279 17.90 -11.49 3.92
C LEU A 279 16.51 -11.97 3.49
N ILE A 280 16.43 -12.77 2.43
CA ILE A 280 15.14 -13.31 1.97
C ILE A 280 14.57 -14.27 3.00
N GLU A 281 15.40 -15.13 3.59
CA GLU A 281 14.99 -16.07 4.64
C GLU A 281 14.39 -15.31 5.82
N GLU A 282 15.11 -14.32 6.39
CA GLU A 282 14.61 -13.49 7.49
C GLU A 282 13.32 -12.74 7.12
N ALA A 283 13.25 -12.21 5.88
CA ALA A 283 12.06 -11.51 5.41
C ALA A 283 10.84 -12.45 5.33
N MET A 284 11.01 -13.70 4.85
CA MET A 284 9.96 -14.71 4.80
C MET A 284 9.47 -15.08 6.19
N GLU A 285 10.39 -15.32 7.14
CA GLU A 285 10.03 -15.59 8.53
C GLU A 285 9.24 -14.43 9.17
N ILE A 286 9.64 -13.19 8.90
CA ILE A 286 8.91 -11.99 9.34
C ILE A 286 7.49 -11.98 8.73
N GLY A 287 7.38 -12.25 7.44
CA GLY A 287 6.10 -12.32 6.74
C GLY A 287 5.17 -13.42 7.29
N GLU A 288 5.72 -14.60 7.60
CA GLU A 288 4.96 -15.71 8.20
C GLU A 288 4.45 -15.36 9.60
N ARG A 289 5.30 -14.76 10.45
CA ARG A 289 4.88 -14.29 11.78
C ARG A 289 3.79 -13.24 11.68
N PHE A 290 3.89 -12.32 10.71
CA PHE A 290 2.87 -11.30 10.45
C PHE A 290 1.52 -11.93 10.06
N VAL A 291 1.51 -12.86 9.12
CA VAL A 291 0.31 -13.58 8.68
C VAL A 291 -0.31 -14.35 9.84
N ASN A 292 0.49 -15.12 10.58
CA ASN A 292 0.02 -15.94 11.71
C ASN A 292 -0.63 -15.07 12.81
N ALA A 293 0.00 -13.94 13.16
CA ALA A 293 -0.56 -13.01 14.14
C ALA A 293 -1.88 -12.40 13.67
N ALA A 294 -1.96 -12.00 12.40
CA ALA A 294 -3.18 -11.44 11.84
C ALA A 294 -4.31 -12.47 11.79
N GLN A 295 -4.03 -13.73 11.44
CA GLN A 295 -5.04 -14.79 11.42
C GLN A 295 -5.58 -15.11 12.83
N GLN A 296 -4.73 -15.09 13.84
CA GLN A 296 -5.13 -15.33 15.22
C GLN A 296 -5.94 -14.20 15.85
N LYS A 297 -5.63 -12.94 15.49
CA LYS A 297 -6.18 -11.74 16.17
C LYS A 297 -7.27 -11.02 15.37
N LEU A 298 -7.32 -11.17 14.05
CA LEU A 298 -8.06 -10.29 13.15
C LEU A 298 -8.78 -11.08 12.04
N SER A 299 -9.60 -12.06 12.44
CA SER A 299 -10.34 -12.93 11.49
C SER A 299 -10.98 -12.13 10.34
N PRO A 300 -10.87 -12.62 9.09
CA PRO A 300 -10.26 -13.87 8.63
C PRO A 300 -8.73 -13.82 8.43
N GLY A 301 -8.04 -12.80 8.95
CA GLY A 301 -6.61 -12.62 8.81
C GLY A 301 -6.20 -11.97 7.49
N VAL A 302 -4.94 -12.15 7.11
CA VAL A 302 -4.41 -11.66 5.82
C VAL A 302 -4.98 -12.50 4.68
N ILE A 303 -5.44 -11.81 3.65
CA ILE A 303 -5.87 -12.39 2.38
C ILE A 303 -5.23 -11.58 1.25
N GLY A 304 -4.41 -12.22 0.44
CA GLY A 304 -3.79 -11.58 -0.72
C GLY A 304 -2.60 -10.69 -0.37
N PRO A 305 -2.45 -9.54 -1.05
CA PRO A 305 -1.26 -8.72 -0.98
C PRO A 305 -1.17 -7.90 0.32
N PHE A 306 0.06 -7.77 0.80
CA PHE A 306 0.44 -6.81 1.83
C PHE A 306 1.91 -6.41 1.64
N ALA A 307 2.32 -5.29 2.22
CA ALA A 307 3.72 -4.89 2.20
C ALA A 307 4.21 -4.50 3.59
N LEU A 308 5.44 -4.90 3.89
CA LEU A 308 6.18 -4.47 5.07
C LEU A 308 7.27 -3.50 4.62
N GLN A 309 7.13 -2.23 4.98
CA GLN A 309 8.11 -1.20 4.68
C GLN A 309 9.16 -1.22 5.76
N SER A 310 10.41 -1.46 5.37
CA SER A 310 11.47 -1.79 6.31
C SER A 310 12.73 -0.98 6.07
N LEU A 311 13.55 -0.92 7.11
CA LEU A 311 14.94 -0.45 7.05
C LEU A 311 15.86 -1.64 7.30
N ILE A 312 16.84 -1.82 6.45
CA ILE A 312 17.91 -2.79 6.65
C ILE A 312 19.03 -2.07 7.39
N LYS A 313 19.20 -2.43 8.66
CA LYS A 313 20.19 -1.83 9.56
C LYS A 313 21.38 -2.77 9.73
N PRO A 314 22.63 -2.29 9.54
CA PRO A 314 23.79 -3.09 9.90
C PRO A 314 23.92 -3.22 11.41
N VAL A 315 23.93 -4.46 11.90
CA VAL A 315 24.23 -4.83 13.29
C VAL A 315 25.30 -5.90 13.21
N PHE A 316 26.56 -5.47 13.20
CA PHE A 316 27.69 -6.37 12.94
C PHE A 316 27.65 -7.61 13.84
N PRO A 317 27.87 -8.83 13.33
CA PRO A 317 28.18 -9.19 11.93
C PRO A 317 26.97 -9.40 11.01
N LYS A 318 25.75 -9.11 11.42
CA LYS A 318 24.50 -9.37 10.71
C LYS A 318 23.86 -8.08 10.20
N LEU A 319 22.88 -8.25 9.32
CA LEU A 319 21.90 -7.24 8.96
C LEU A 319 20.63 -7.50 9.74
N GLU A 320 19.87 -6.46 10.04
CA GLU A 320 18.61 -6.54 10.79
C GLU A 320 17.48 -5.84 10.02
N ILE A 321 16.34 -6.49 9.90
CA ILE A 321 15.15 -5.93 9.28
C ILE A 321 14.30 -5.25 10.36
N ILE A 322 14.07 -3.94 10.22
CA ILE A 322 13.22 -3.15 11.11
C ILE A 322 12.03 -2.63 10.33
N VAL A 323 10.83 -3.12 10.63
CA VAL A 323 9.59 -2.72 9.96
C VAL A 323 9.07 -1.42 10.56
N TYR A 324 8.93 -0.36 9.75
CA TYR A 324 8.46 0.95 10.23
C TYR A 324 7.06 1.32 9.73
N ASP A 325 6.53 0.59 8.74
CA ASP A 325 5.20 0.83 8.21
C ASP A 325 4.62 -0.44 7.57
N VAL A 326 3.31 -0.60 7.66
CA VAL A 326 2.58 -1.78 7.15
C VAL A 326 1.50 -1.32 6.18
N ALA A 327 1.44 -1.93 5.01
CA ALA A 327 0.35 -1.77 4.06
C ALA A 327 -0.42 -3.10 3.93
N PRO A 328 -1.53 -3.30 4.66
CA PRO A 328 -2.26 -4.58 4.72
C PRO A 328 -3.25 -4.73 3.55
N ARG A 329 -2.90 -4.24 2.38
CA ARG A 329 -3.72 -4.18 1.16
C ARG A 329 -2.83 -4.17 -0.08
N PHE A 330 -3.43 -3.97 -1.26
CA PHE A 330 -2.69 -3.86 -2.51
C PHE A 330 -1.67 -2.69 -2.46
N PRO A 331 -0.36 -2.99 -2.58
CA PRO A 331 0.71 -1.99 -2.43
C PRO A 331 0.85 -1.08 -3.66
N GLY A 332 1.55 0.04 -3.49
CA GLY A 332 1.80 1.05 -4.51
C GLY A 332 3.02 0.78 -5.41
N SER A 333 3.42 -0.46 -5.56
CA SER A 333 4.71 -0.83 -6.14
C SER A 333 4.56 -1.63 -7.46
N PRO A 334 4.03 -1.03 -8.55
CA PRO A 334 3.82 -1.78 -9.81
C PRO A 334 5.13 -2.28 -10.44
N GLY A 335 6.26 -1.65 -10.11
CA GLY A 335 7.59 -2.01 -10.64
C GLY A 335 8.18 -3.31 -10.10
N ILE A 336 7.59 -3.95 -9.09
CA ILE A 336 8.13 -5.18 -8.47
C ILE A 336 8.22 -6.36 -9.44
N ALA A 337 7.43 -6.37 -10.51
CA ALA A 337 7.53 -7.36 -11.57
C ALA A 337 8.92 -7.39 -12.27
N ALA A 338 9.73 -6.33 -12.10
CA ALA A 338 11.11 -6.30 -12.57
C ALA A 338 12.09 -7.04 -11.63
N THR A 339 11.64 -7.45 -10.43
CA THR A 339 12.44 -8.31 -9.53
C THR A 339 12.21 -9.78 -9.84
N PRO A 340 13.18 -10.66 -9.52
CA PRO A 340 13.10 -12.07 -9.93
C PRO A 340 12.22 -12.95 -9.04
N TYR A 341 11.77 -12.47 -7.87
CA TYR A 341 11.21 -13.32 -6.80
C TYR A 341 9.97 -14.10 -7.21
N SER A 342 8.99 -13.44 -7.83
CA SER A 342 7.82 -14.15 -8.37
C SER A 342 8.20 -15.08 -9.53
N GLY A 343 9.24 -14.74 -10.29
CA GLY A 343 9.80 -15.58 -11.36
C GLY A 343 10.37 -16.89 -10.83
N TYR A 344 11.03 -16.88 -9.67
CA TYR A 344 11.55 -18.11 -9.03
C TYR A 344 10.41 -19.07 -8.63
N LEU A 345 9.23 -18.54 -8.27
CA LEU A 345 8.08 -19.37 -7.90
C LEU A 345 7.26 -19.85 -9.11
N TYR A 346 7.14 -19.02 -10.15
CA TYR A 346 6.16 -19.22 -11.23
C TYR A 346 6.80 -19.45 -12.60
N GLY A 347 8.14 -19.47 -12.70
CA GLY A 347 8.89 -19.57 -13.96
C GLY A 347 8.79 -18.33 -14.85
N LYS A 348 8.07 -17.31 -14.40
CA LYS A 348 7.93 -15.98 -15.04
C LYS A 348 7.61 -14.93 -14.01
N SER A 349 8.12 -13.72 -14.18
CA SER A 349 7.79 -12.60 -13.28
C SER A 349 6.30 -12.23 -13.38
N LEU A 350 5.72 -11.98 -12.22
CA LEU A 350 4.33 -11.55 -12.06
C LEU A 350 4.27 -10.16 -11.43
N SER A 351 3.37 -9.32 -11.93
CA SER A 351 2.97 -8.15 -11.19
C SER A 351 2.03 -8.53 -10.05
N MET A 352 1.88 -7.65 -9.06
CA MET A 352 0.94 -7.89 -7.96
C MET A 352 -0.49 -8.02 -8.47
N GLY A 353 -0.89 -7.18 -9.44
CA GLY A 353 -2.22 -7.25 -10.05
C GLY A 353 -2.48 -8.59 -10.72
N ARG A 354 -1.48 -9.15 -11.41
CA ARG A 354 -1.61 -10.47 -12.03
C ARG A 354 -1.69 -11.59 -10.98
N ARG A 355 -0.90 -11.50 -9.90
CA ARG A 355 -0.97 -12.50 -8.82
C ARG A 355 -2.34 -12.51 -8.13
N VAL A 356 -2.93 -11.34 -7.89
CA VAL A 356 -4.31 -11.20 -7.40
C VAL A 356 -5.32 -11.86 -8.35
N ALA A 357 -5.21 -11.58 -9.64
CA ALA A 357 -6.11 -12.14 -10.64
C ALA A 357 -6.02 -13.68 -10.73
N ILE A 358 -4.82 -14.25 -10.59
CA ILE A 358 -4.61 -15.70 -10.52
C ILE A 358 -5.34 -16.29 -9.31
N GLU A 359 -5.23 -15.66 -8.13
CA GLU A 359 -5.93 -16.14 -6.92
C GLU A 359 -7.44 -16.11 -7.08
N ILE A 360 -7.99 -15.03 -7.61
CA ILE A 360 -9.43 -14.92 -7.86
C ILE A 360 -9.89 -15.98 -8.86
N LYS A 361 -9.14 -16.19 -9.94
CA LYS A 361 -9.45 -17.21 -10.96
C LYS A 361 -9.48 -18.61 -10.37
N GLU A 362 -8.51 -18.92 -9.51
CA GLU A 362 -8.44 -20.21 -8.83
C GLU A 362 -9.59 -20.39 -7.83
N ALA A 363 -9.92 -19.34 -7.06
CA ALA A 363 -11.06 -19.35 -6.15
C ALA A 363 -12.40 -19.58 -6.87
N ILE A 364 -12.57 -18.99 -8.06
CA ILE A 364 -13.76 -19.23 -8.90
C ILE A 364 -13.83 -20.70 -9.32
N LYS A 365 -12.74 -21.27 -9.83
CA LYS A 365 -12.69 -22.70 -10.23
C LYS A 365 -13.03 -23.63 -9.09
N GLN A 366 -12.51 -23.32 -7.87
CA GLN A 366 -12.75 -24.13 -6.68
C GLN A 366 -14.06 -23.81 -5.95
N ASN A 367 -14.86 -22.85 -6.43
CA ASN A 367 -16.06 -22.31 -5.76
C ASN A 367 -15.80 -21.80 -4.33
N LYS A 368 -14.63 -21.15 -4.14
CA LYS A 368 -14.13 -20.65 -2.85
C LYS A 368 -14.00 -19.13 -2.75
N LEU A 369 -14.73 -18.37 -3.58
CA LEU A 369 -14.64 -16.90 -3.57
C LEU A 369 -14.84 -16.29 -2.18
N LYS A 370 -15.72 -16.88 -1.35
CA LYS A 370 -15.97 -16.43 0.02
C LYS A 370 -14.75 -16.55 0.94
N GLN A 371 -13.73 -17.35 0.57
CA GLN A 371 -12.51 -17.48 1.37
C GLN A 371 -11.51 -16.36 1.10
N ILE A 372 -11.70 -15.61 0.02
CA ILE A 372 -10.79 -14.56 -0.42
C ILE A 372 -11.46 -13.18 -0.53
N THR A 373 -12.75 -13.08 -0.19
CA THR A 373 -13.50 -11.81 -0.23
C THR A 373 -14.23 -11.56 1.08
N THR A 374 -14.35 -10.27 1.43
CA THR A 374 -15.16 -9.80 2.58
C THR A 374 -16.22 -8.81 2.14
#